data_4e6aa3e7d65ef2bcd46be5706894b761
#
_entry.id   4e6aa3e7d65ef2bcd46be5706894b761
#
_cell.length_a   1.000
_cell.length_b   1.000
_cell.length_c   1.000
_cell.angle_alpha   90.00
_cell.angle_beta   90.00
_cell.angle_gamma   90.00
#
_symmetry.space_group_name_H-M   'P 1'
#
loop_
_entity.id
_entity.type
_entity.pdbx_description
1 polymer ?
#
loop_
_entity_poly.entity_id
_entity_poly.type
_entity_poly.pdbx_seq_one_letter_code
_entity_poly.pdbx_strand_id
1 'polypeptide(L)'
;MRVVLGVSGGIAAYKACSLLRLFTEHGHDVTVVPTAAALNFVGAPTWAALSGKPVATDVWTGVDRVDHVRIGQQADLVVVAPATADLLARAATGQADDLLTATLLTATCPVVFAPAMHTEMWLHPATQANVATLRGLSLIHI
;
A
#
# COMPACT_ATOMS: atom_id res chain seq x y z
N MET A 1 -10.88 -0.44 -13.25
CA MET A 1 -11.07 -0.70 -11.80
C MET A 1 -10.55 0.48 -11.00
N ARG A 2 -11.05 0.62 -9.80
CA ARG A 2 -10.48 1.51 -8.79
C ARG A 2 -9.41 0.75 -8.02
N VAL A 3 -8.15 1.12 -8.26
CA VAL A 3 -7.00 0.46 -7.65
C VAL A 3 -6.39 1.39 -6.61
N VAL A 4 -6.12 0.86 -5.43
CA VAL A 4 -5.28 1.55 -4.44
C VAL A 4 -3.88 0.95 -4.53
N LEU A 5 -2.90 1.79 -4.79
CA LEU A 5 -1.49 1.40 -4.79
C LEU A 5 -0.83 1.92 -3.51
N GLY A 6 -0.63 1.03 -2.56
CA GLY A 6 0.13 1.32 -1.36
C GLY A 6 1.62 1.15 -1.62
N VAL A 7 2.41 2.13 -1.19
CA VAL A 7 3.87 2.10 -1.39
C VAL A 7 4.55 2.25 -0.05
N SER A 8 5.29 1.24 0.37
CA SER A 8 6.06 1.31 1.60
C SER A 8 7.52 1.72 1.35
N GLY A 9 8.24 2.04 2.41
CA GLY A 9 9.56 2.68 2.34
C GLY A 9 10.70 1.72 2.09
N GLY A 10 10.91 1.38 0.83
CA GLY A 10 12.06 0.60 0.40
C GLY A 10 12.60 1.13 -0.93
N ILE A 11 13.83 0.76 -1.26
CA ILE A 11 14.45 1.20 -2.51
C ILE A 11 13.63 0.76 -3.73
N ALA A 12 12.92 -0.35 -3.65
CA ALA A 12 12.06 -0.84 -4.71
C ALA A 12 10.85 0.07 -4.99
N ALA A 13 10.62 1.11 -4.19
CA ALA A 13 9.55 2.08 -4.44
C ALA A 13 9.63 2.71 -5.84
N TYR A 14 10.85 2.88 -6.39
CA TYR A 14 10.99 3.42 -7.75
C TYR A 14 10.35 2.52 -8.81
N LYS A 15 10.32 1.21 -8.58
CA LYS A 15 9.68 0.25 -9.51
C LYS A 15 8.16 0.38 -9.49
N ALA A 16 7.60 0.81 -8.38
CA ALA A 16 6.16 1.05 -8.28
C ALA A 16 5.69 2.18 -9.19
N CYS A 17 6.58 3.10 -9.57
CA CYS A 17 6.28 4.12 -10.57
C CYS A 17 5.94 3.48 -11.93
N SER A 18 6.68 2.46 -12.34
CA SER A 18 6.39 1.72 -13.57
C SER A 18 5.08 0.94 -13.47
N LEU A 19 4.81 0.33 -12.31
CA LEU A 19 3.55 -0.36 -12.07
C LEU A 19 2.36 0.60 -12.14
N LEU A 20 2.50 1.78 -11.53
CA LEU A 20 1.48 2.83 -11.59
C LEU A 20 1.19 3.24 -13.03
N ARG A 21 2.23 3.45 -13.83
CA ARG A 21 2.06 3.79 -15.25
C ARG A 21 1.33 2.70 -16.00
N LEU A 22 1.66 1.43 -15.78
CA LEU A 22 0.96 0.32 -16.42
C LEU A 22 -0.52 0.31 -16.06
N PHE A 23 -0.87 0.50 -14.79
CA PHE A 23 -2.27 0.57 -14.38
C PHE A 23 -3.00 1.72 -15.09
N THR A 24 -2.41 2.92 -15.11
CA THR A 24 -3.06 4.08 -15.73
C THR A 24 -3.17 3.93 -17.24
N GLU A 25 -2.16 3.37 -17.90
CA GLU A 25 -2.18 3.10 -19.34
C GLU A 25 -3.25 2.07 -19.73
N HIS A 26 -3.60 1.16 -18.83
CA HIS A 26 -4.67 0.18 -19.03
C HIS A 26 -6.05 0.68 -18.58
N GLY A 27 -6.17 1.97 -18.28
CA GLY A 27 -7.46 2.62 -17.99
C GLY A 27 -7.94 2.47 -16.56
N HIS A 28 -7.11 2.03 -15.63
CA HIS A 28 -7.49 1.95 -14.22
C HIS A 28 -7.36 3.29 -13.52
N ASP A 29 -8.26 3.53 -12.58
CA ASP A 29 -8.26 4.72 -11.74
C ASP A 29 -7.47 4.40 -10.46
N VAL A 30 -6.24 4.94 -10.36
CA VAL A 30 -5.32 4.58 -9.29
C VAL A 30 -5.20 5.70 -8.26
N THR A 31 -5.41 5.34 -7.01
CA THR A 31 -5.10 6.20 -5.85
C THR A 31 -3.82 5.69 -5.20
N VAL A 32 -2.79 6.53 -5.17
CA VAL A 32 -1.51 6.17 -4.53
C VAL A 32 -1.56 6.57 -3.07
N VAL A 33 -1.20 5.62 -2.20
CA VAL A 33 -1.12 5.83 -0.75
C VAL A 33 0.27 5.44 -0.28
N PRO A 34 1.24 6.38 -0.33
CA PRO A 34 2.59 6.11 0.15
C PRO A 34 2.65 6.22 1.67
N THR A 35 3.52 5.43 2.29
CA THR A 35 3.91 5.67 3.69
C THR A 35 4.83 6.88 3.79
N ALA A 36 4.99 7.43 4.98
CA ALA A 36 5.95 8.52 5.21
C ALA A 36 7.37 8.11 4.79
N ALA A 37 7.77 6.88 5.09
CA ALA A 37 9.07 6.34 4.70
C ALA A 37 9.22 6.24 3.17
N ALA A 38 8.16 5.89 2.44
CA ALA A 38 8.20 5.80 0.98
C ALA A 38 8.55 7.14 0.34
N LEU A 39 8.12 8.24 0.92
CA LEU A 39 8.39 9.59 0.40
C LEU A 39 9.86 9.99 0.47
N ASN A 40 10.68 9.29 1.24
CA ASN A 40 12.13 9.46 1.23
C ASN A 40 12.79 8.89 -0.03
N PHE A 41 12.13 7.98 -0.73
CA PHE A 41 12.63 7.35 -1.95
C PHE A 41 12.03 7.98 -3.21
N VAL A 42 10.72 8.23 -3.20
CA VAL A 42 10.00 8.90 -4.29
C VAL A 42 9.04 9.90 -3.68
N GLY A 43 9.21 11.16 -4.02
CA GLY A 43 8.42 12.25 -3.42
C GLY A 43 6.98 12.32 -3.93
N ALA A 44 6.14 12.99 -3.16
CA ALA A 44 4.73 13.18 -3.47
C ALA A 44 4.45 13.78 -4.88
N PRO A 45 5.25 14.76 -5.37
CA PRO A 45 5.01 15.30 -6.70
C PRO A 45 5.09 14.26 -7.82
N THR A 46 5.98 13.27 -7.70
CA THR A 46 6.09 12.19 -8.70
C THR A 46 4.84 11.33 -8.70
N TRP A 47 4.38 10.92 -7.53
CA TRP A 47 3.15 10.13 -7.42
C TRP A 47 1.94 10.88 -7.93
N ALA A 48 1.83 12.17 -7.60
CA ALA A 48 0.73 13.00 -8.08
C ALA A 48 0.74 13.15 -9.61
N ALA A 49 1.90 13.36 -10.19
CA ALA A 49 2.05 13.50 -11.65
C ALA A 49 1.66 12.21 -12.38
N LEU A 50 2.11 11.05 -11.88
CA LEU A 50 1.87 9.76 -12.53
C LEU A 50 0.42 9.26 -12.34
N SER A 51 -0.20 9.56 -11.21
CA SER A 51 -1.58 9.13 -10.94
C SER A 51 -2.63 10.11 -11.44
N GLY A 52 -2.24 11.37 -11.67
CA GLY A 52 -3.17 12.44 -12.00
C GLY A 52 -4.00 12.94 -10.82
N LYS A 53 -3.62 12.58 -9.59
CA LYS A 53 -4.34 12.94 -8.37
C LYS A 53 -3.40 13.44 -7.28
N PRO A 54 -3.87 14.34 -6.39
CA PRO A 54 -3.11 14.67 -5.19
C PRO A 54 -2.88 13.44 -4.33
N VAL A 55 -1.75 13.40 -3.64
CA VAL A 55 -1.37 12.29 -2.78
C VAL A 55 -1.61 12.68 -1.32
N ALA A 56 -2.44 11.91 -0.63
CA ALA A 56 -2.67 12.04 0.81
C ALA A 56 -1.84 10.98 1.55
N THR A 57 -1.14 11.40 2.60
CA THR A 57 -0.24 10.53 3.37
C THR A 57 -0.69 10.37 4.81
N ASP A 58 -1.65 11.16 5.27
CA ASP A 58 -2.06 11.26 6.66
C ASP A 58 -3.54 10.93 6.80
N VAL A 59 -3.87 10.12 7.81
CA VAL A 59 -5.26 9.82 8.17
C VAL A 59 -6.03 11.07 8.63
N TRP A 60 -5.32 12.10 9.08
CA TRP A 60 -5.93 13.34 9.55
C TRP A 60 -6.28 14.31 8.43
N THR A 61 -5.68 14.14 7.25
CA THR A 61 -6.02 14.93 6.06
C THR A 61 -7.39 14.50 5.55
N GLY A 62 -8.31 15.44 5.41
CA GLY A 62 -9.66 15.11 4.96
C GLY A 62 -10.51 14.39 6.01
N VAL A 63 -10.28 14.66 7.28
CA VAL A 63 -11.01 14.03 8.41
C VAL A 63 -12.52 14.13 8.26
N ASP A 64 -13.02 15.23 7.71
CA ASP A 64 -14.44 15.43 7.42
C ASP A 64 -15.03 14.40 6.45
N ARG A 65 -14.18 13.73 5.64
CA ARG A 65 -14.59 12.71 4.67
C ARG A 65 -14.25 11.29 5.09
N VAL A 66 -13.49 11.12 6.16
CA VAL A 66 -12.97 9.83 6.62
C VAL A 66 -12.34 9.07 5.44
N ASP A 67 -11.30 9.65 4.86
CA ASP A 67 -10.72 9.21 3.57
C ASP A 67 -10.30 7.74 3.57
N HIS A 68 -9.71 7.23 4.67
CA HIS A 68 -9.28 5.84 4.73
C HIS A 68 -10.46 4.85 4.61
N VAL A 69 -11.63 5.19 5.14
CA VAL A 69 -12.83 4.37 5.01
C VAL A 69 -13.33 4.42 3.56
N ARG A 70 -13.44 5.62 3.00
CA ARG A 70 -13.90 5.80 1.63
C ARG A 70 -12.96 5.11 0.62
N ILE A 71 -11.66 5.31 0.77
CA ILE A 71 -10.66 4.70 -0.12
C ILE A 71 -10.71 3.18 -0.01
N GLY A 72 -10.74 2.64 1.20
CA GLY A 72 -10.80 1.21 1.42
C GLY A 72 -12.07 0.55 0.90
N GLN A 73 -13.23 1.17 1.13
CA GLN A 73 -14.52 0.61 0.71
C GLN A 73 -14.79 0.74 -0.78
N GLN A 74 -14.26 1.76 -1.44
CA GLN A 74 -14.48 1.99 -2.87
C GLN A 74 -13.47 1.28 -3.77
N ALA A 75 -12.39 0.75 -3.21
CA ALA A 75 -11.38 0.03 -4.00
C ALA A 75 -11.92 -1.29 -4.53
N ASP A 76 -11.58 -1.60 -5.77
CA ASP A 76 -11.80 -2.91 -6.37
C ASP A 76 -10.60 -3.83 -6.14
N LEU A 77 -9.42 -3.25 -5.94
CA LEU A 77 -8.17 -3.95 -5.69
C LEU A 77 -7.23 -3.03 -4.89
N VAL A 78 -6.57 -3.59 -3.89
CA VAL A 78 -5.47 -2.92 -3.20
C VAL A 78 -4.18 -3.69 -3.52
N VAL A 79 -3.18 -2.97 -4.01
CA VAL A 79 -1.84 -3.52 -4.25
C VAL A 79 -0.84 -2.78 -3.39
N VAL A 80 -0.08 -3.50 -2.58
CA VAL A 80 1.00 -2.93 -1.78
C VAL A 80 2.33 -3.36 -2.41
N ALA A 81 2.98 -2.44 -3.08
CA ALA A 81 4.23 -2.67 -3.79
C ALA A 81 5.14 -1.44 -3.73
N PRO A 82 6.34 -1.55 -3.17
CA PRO A 82 6.83 -2.72 -2.44
C PRO A 82 6.16 -2.86 -1.07
N ALA A 83 6.08 -4.09 -0.56
CA ALA A 83 5.71 -4.36 0.81
C ALA A 83 6.97 -4.72 1.60
N THR A 84 7.43 -3.81 2.44
CA THR A 84 8.60 -4.03 3.29
C THR A 84 8.26 -4.95 4.46
N ALA A 85 9.29 -5.49 5.12
CA ALA A 85 9.10 -6.29 6.34
C ALA A 85 8.33 -5.49 7.41
N ASP A 86 8.63 -4.20 7.56
CA ASP A 86 7.93 -3.32 8.49
C ASP A 86 6.44 -3.21 8.14
N LEU A 87 6.13 -2.96 6.87
CA LEU A 87 4.73 -2.84 6.43
C LEU A 87 3.96 -4.15 6.65
N LEU A 88 4.58 -5.29 6.31
CA LEU A 88 3.96 -6.60 6.54
C LEU A 88 3.66 -6.83 8.03
N ALA A 89 4.58 -6.47 8.92
CA ALA A 89 4.39 -6.58 10.37
C ALA A 89 3.23 -5.71 10.86
N ARG A 90 3.18 -4.46 10.43
CA ARG A 90 2.10 -3.54 10.83
C ARG A 90 0.73 -3.99 10.29
N ALA A 91 0.69 -4.48 9.07
CA ALA A 91 -0.52 -5.03 8.50
C ALA A 91 -0.99 -6.30 9.23
N ALA A 92 -0.05 -7.19 9.57
CA ALA A 92 -0.36 -8.46 10.24
C ALA A 92 -0.95 -8.26 11.64
N THR A 93 -0.61 -7.17 12.31
CA THR A 93 -1.07 -6.88 13.67
C THR A 93 -2.25 -5.89 13.72
N GLY A 94 -2.76 -5.47 12.56
CA GLY A 94 -3.92 -4.59 12.49
C GLY A 94 -3.64 -3.16 12.94
N GLN A 95 -2.42 -2.67 12.75
CA GLN A 95 -2.12 -1.27 13.03
C GLN A 95 -2.83 -0.35 12.04
N ALA A 96 -3.13 0.86 12.50
CA ALA A 96 -3.84 1.86 11.71
C ALA A 96 -3.28 3.26 11.99
N ASP A 97 -1.96 3.37 12.07
CA ASP A 97 -1.27 4.59 12.45
C ASP A 97 -0.92 5.50 11.27
N ASP A 98 -1.18 5.05 10.04
CA ASP A 98 -1.07 5.88 8.84
C ASP A 98 -2.24 5.59 7.88
N LEU A 99 -2.31 6.35 6.79
CA LEU A 99 -3.40 6.20 5.83
C LEU A 99 -3.39 4.81 5.17
N LEU A 100 -2.22 4.27 4.85
CA LEU A 100 -2.12 2.96 4.21
C LEU A 100 -2.63 1.84 5.13
N THR A 101 -2.14 1.76 6.35
CA THR A 101 -2.57 0.70 7.29
C THR A 101 -4.05 0.84 7.65
N ALA A 102 -4.54 2.06 7.83
CA ALA A 102 -5.97 2.30 8.06
C ALA A 102 -6.81 1.87 6.85
N THR A 103 -6.34 2.14 5.62
CA THR A 103 -7.02 1.71 4.40
C THR A 103 -7.06 0.18 4.30
N LEU A 104 -5.99 -0.50 4.67
CA LEU A 104 -5.95 -1.97 4.67
C LEU A 104 -7.00 -2.57 5.60
N LEU A 105 -7.28 -1.94 6.74
CA LEU A 105 -8.32 -2.41 7.66
C LEU A 105 -9.74 -2.19 7.15
N THR A 106 -9.94 -1.22 6.26
CA THR A 106 -11.27 -0.89 5.74
C THR A 106 -11.54 -1.49 4.36
N ALA A 107 -10.53 -2.08 3.72
CA ALA A 107 -10.67 -2.67 2.40
C ALA A 107 -11.59 -3.90 2.44
N THR A 108 -12.53 -3.96 1.51
CA THR A 108 -13.47 -5.08 1.34
C THR A 108 -13.23 -5.83 0.04
N CYS A 109 -12.14 -5.50 -0.65
CA CYS A 109 -11.72 -6.10 -1.92
C CYS A 109 -10.44 -6.93 -1.73
N PRO A 110 -10.01 -7.67 -2.77
CA PRO A 110 -8.73 -8.37 -2.71
C PRO A 110 -7.56 -7.42 -2.45
N VAL A 111 -6.61 -7.89 -1.65
CA VAL A 111 -5.37 -7.17 -1.32
C VAL A 111 -4.19 -8.04 -1.74
N VAL A 112 -3.29 -7.47 -2.53
CA VAL A 112 -2.08 -8.14 -3.00
C VAL A 112 -0.86 -7.45 -2.40
N PHE A 113 -0.03 -8.21 -1.71
CA PHE A 113 1.27 -7.73 -1.22
C PHE A 113 2.38 -8.24 -2.12
N ALA A 114 3.26 -7.35 -2.55
CA ALA A 114 4.48 -7.67 -3.28
C ALA A 114 5.70 -7.41 -2.39
N PRO A 115 6.14 -8.38 -1.60
CA PRO A 115 7.27 -8.19 -0.68
C PRO A 115 8.57 -7.88 -1.41
N ALA A 116 9.35 -6.96 -0.84
CA ALA A 116 10.68 -6.64 -1.32
C ALA A 116 11.57 -6.31 -0.13
N MET A 117 12.63 -7.11 0.06
CA MET A 117 13.58 -6.96 1.16
C MET A 117 14.80 -7.85 0.91
N HIS A 118 15.85 -7.65 1.71
CA HIS A 118 16.99 -8.57 1.71
C HIS A 118 16.55 -9.98 2.08
N THR A 119 17.26 -10.98 1.56
CA THR A 119 16.96 -12.40 1.79
C THR A 119 16.90 -12.74 3.29
N GLU A 120 17.82 -12.20 4.07
CA GLU A 120 17.88 -12.45 5.51
C GLU A 120 16.62 -11.94 6.23
N MET A 121 16.09 -10.80 5.80
CA MET A 121 14.85 -10.26 6.35
C MET A 121 13.65 -11.12 5.95
N TRP A 122 13.62 -11.59 4.71
CA TRP A 122 12.55 -12.47 4.23
C TRP A 122 12.54 -13.79 4.98
N LEU A 123 13.70 -14.40 5.19
CA LEU A 123 13.85 -15.69 5.87
C LEU A 123 13.72 -15.60 7.38
N HIS A 124 13.72 -14.39 7.95
CA HIS A 124 13.59 -14.24 9.40
C HIS A 124 12.26 -14.81 9.89
N PRO A 125 12.26 -15.59 10.99
CA PRO A 125 11.03 -16.20 11.51
C PRO A 125 9.89 -15.22 11.75
N ALA A 126 10.19 -14.00 12.20
CA ALA A 126 9.17 -12.97 12.41
C ALA A 126 8.48 -12.58 11.09
N THR A 127 9.25 -12.40 10.02
CA THR A 127 8.69 -12.09 8.70
C THR A 127 7.83 -13.23 8.18
N GLN A 128 8.32 -14.46 8.29
CA GLN A 128 7.57 -15.64 7.87
C GLN A 128 6.28 -15.81 8.67
N ALA A 129 6.31 -15.54 9.98
CA ALA A 129 5.12 -15.56 10.82
C ALA A 129 4.10 -14.48 10.40
N ASN A 130 4.56 -13.28 10.08
CA ASN A 130 3.69 -12.21 9.61
C ASN A 130 3.05 -12.55 8.26
N VAL A 131 3.81 -13.13 7.34
CA VAL A 131 3.29 -13.60 6.06
C VAL A 131 2.22 -14.67 6.25
N ALA A 132 2.47 -15.64 7.14
CA ALA A 132 1.49 -16.69 7.44
C ALA A 132 0.21 -16.10 8.04
N THR A 133 0.33 -15.14 8.96
CA THR A 133 -0.82 -14.43 9.53
C THR A 133 -1.64 -13.73 8.45
N LEU A 134 -0.98 -12.99 7.57
CA LEU A 134 -1.65 -12.27 6.48
C LEU A 134 -2.36 -13.22 5.53
N ARG A 135 -1.71 -14.31 5.14
CA ARG A 135 -2.32 -15.33 4.25
C ARG A 135 -3.56 -15.96 4.87
N GLY A 136 -3.63 -16.04 6.20
CA GLY A 136 -4.80 -16.54 6.90
C GLY A 136 -5.98 -15.58 6.96
N LEU A 137 -5.78 -14.32 6.59
CA LEU A 137 -6.84 -13.33 6.53
C LEU A 137 -7.58 -13.41 5.19
N SER A 138 -8.88 -13.12 5.24
CA SER A 138 -9.72 -13.11 4.05
C SER A 138 -9.23 -12.07 3.04
N LEU A 139 -9.28 -12.41 1.75
CA LEU A 139 -8.98 -11.50 0.63
C LEU A 139 -7.50 -11.13 0.47
N ILE A 140 -6.58 -11.68 1.27
CA ILE A 140 -5.15 -11.37 1.19
C ILE A 140 -4.43 -12.35 0.27
N HIS A 141 -3.60 -11.82 -0.62
CA HIS A 141 -2.71 -12.55 -1.52
C HIS A 141 -1.29 -11.99 -1.40
N ILE A 142 -0.30 -12.87 -1.47
CA ILE A 142 1.10 -12.48 -1.37
C ILE A 142 1.91 -13.11 -2.49
#